data_5aa8f7d68f703d0cb145d667eca45ab7
#
_entry.id   5aa8f7d68f703d0cb145d667eca45ab7
#
_cell.length_a   1.000
_cell.length_b   1.000
_cell.length_c   1.000
_cell.angle_alpha   90.00
_cell.angle_beta   90.00
_cell.angle_gamma   90.00
#
_symmetry.space_group_name_H-M   'P 1'
#
loop_
_entity.id
_entity.type
_entity.pdbx_description
1 polymer ?
#
loop_
_entity_poly.entity_id
_entity_poly.type
_entity_poly.pdbx_seq_one_letter_code
_entity_poly.pdbx_strand_id
1 'polypeptide(L)'
;MEKLIVSNDTFFEEVIALLREGKKVTVPAKGESMLPFIVGGVDSVVLEGVDGGSPARTVLRTANVGDVVLFRADGRFILHRIIYKDNDKALCEIQGDGILRAKDLCDCDQIYGRVTTVLKGGVTPVDVDSPSYRRKVWLWMNTVLIRRILLWVWKRFFMKA
;
A
#
# COMPACT_ATOMS: atom_id res chain seq x y z
N MET A 1 -10.34 -0.33 30.64
CA MET A 1 -10.24 -0.71 29.22
C MET A 1 -8.93 -1.47 29.04
N GLU A 2 -9.00 -2.78 28.99
CA GLU A 2 -7.83 -3.59 28.62
C GLU A 2 -7.49 -3.30 27.15
N LYS A 3 -6.31 -2.74 26.91
CA LYS A 3 -5.73 -2.65 25.58
C LYS A 3 -5.34 -4.07 25.16
N LEU A 4 -6.16 -4.72 24.36
CA LEU A 4 -5.77 -5.96 23.71
C LEU A 4 -4.59 -5.62 22.77
N ILE A 5 -3.39 -5.98 23.18
CA ILE A 5 -2.20 -5.90 22.33
C ILE A 5 -2.25 -7.16 21.44
N VAL A 6 -2.99 -7.06 20.34
CA VAL A 6 -2.97 -8.09 19.30
C VAL A 6 -1.62 -8.00 18.60
N SER A 7 -0.93 -9.12 18.44
CA SER A 7 0.31 -9.14 17.67
C SER A 7 0.04 -8.68 16.25
N ASN A 8 1.01 -8.02 15.63
CA ASN A 8 0.86 -7.50 14.26
C ASN A 8 0.46 -8.61 13.27
N ASP A 9 0.98 -9.82 13.46
CA ASP A 9 0.68 -10.97 12.62
C ASP A 9 -0.76 -11.44 12.79
N THR A 10 -1.26 -11.59 14.02
CA THR A 10 -2.65 -11.99 14.29
C THR A 10 -3.64 -10.98 13.73
N PHE A 11 -3.35 -9.68 13.85
CA PHE A 11 -4.18 -8.62 13.28
C PHE A 11 -4.30 -8.74 11.76
N PHE A 12 -3.17 -8.92 11.05
CA PHE A 12 -3.20 -9.03 9.60
C PHE A 12 -3.78 -10.36 9.10
N GLU A 13 -3.65 -11.44 9.84
CA GLU A 13 -4.33 -12.70 9.53
C GLU A 13 -5.86 -12.54 9.54
N GLU A 14 -6.41 -11.82 10.52
CA GLU A 14 -7.83 -11.49 10.56
C GLU A 14 -8.23 -10.57 9.39
N VAL A 15 -7.43 -9.56 9.07
CA VAL A 15 -7.65 -8.68 7.90
C VAL A 15 -7.71 -9.52 6.63
N ILE A 16 -6.76 -10.41 6.41
CA ILE A 16 -6.72 -11.28 5.23
C ILE A 16 -7.93 -12.19 5.16
N ALA A 17 -8.37 -12.76 6.28
CA ALA A 17 -9.59 -13.58 6.32
C ALA A 17 -10.83 -12.80 5.87
N LEU A 18 -10.99 -11.57 6.35
CA LEU A 18 -12.09 -10.68 5.94
C LEU A 18 -12.01 -10.30 4.46
N LEU A 19 -10.82 -10.01 3.96
CA LEU A 19 -10.60 -9.70 2.54
C LEU A 19 -10.96 -10.89 1.65
N ARG A 20 -10.64 -12.11 2.08
CA ARG A 20 -11.01 -13.34 1.37
C ARG A 20 -12.51 -13.60 1.35
N GLU A 21 -13.25 -13.10 2.34
CA GLU A 21 -14.71 -13.11 2.37
C GLU A 21 -15.34 -12.02 1.48
N GLY A 22 -14.54 -11.23 0.77
CA GLY A 22 -15.02 -10.13 -0.08
C GLY A 22 -15.39 -8.86 0.70
N LYS A 23 -15.00 -8.77 1.97
CA LYS A 23 -15.25 -7.60 2.80
C LYS A 23 -14.17 -6.54 2.58
N LYS A 24 -14.56 -5.26 2.61
CA LYS A 24 -13.61 -4.14 2.69
C LYS A 24 -13.18 -3.94 4.14
N VAL A 25 -11.90 -3.71 4.35
CA VAL A 25 -11.34 -3.55 5.69
C VAL A 25 -10.58 -2.23 5.78
N THR A 26 -10.86 -1.45 6.82
CA THR A 26 -10.11 -0.23 7.12
C THR A 26 -8.98 -0.55 8.09
N VAL A 27 -7.74 -0.21 7.71
CA VAL A 27 -6.57 -0.40 8.56
C VAL A 27 -5.82 0.92 8.74
N PRO A 28 -5.31 1.21 9.95
CA PRO A 28 -4.47 2.38 10.17
C PRO A 28 -3.13 2.18 9.48
N ALA A 29 -2.66 3.22 8.79
CA ALA A 29 -1.33 3.23 8.21
C ALA A 29 -0.27 3.44 9.30
N LYS A 30 0.89 2.80 9.12
CA LYS A 30 2.05 2.94 10.01
C LYS A 30 3.32 3.18 9.20
N GLY A 31 4.29 3.85 9.83
CA GLY A 31 5.59 4.12 9.23
C GLY A 31 5.57 5.23 8.17
N GLU A 32 6.70 5.42 7.53
CA GLU A 32 6.96 6.56 6.63
C GLU A 32 7.20 6.14 5.18
N SER A 33 7.14 4.84 4.91
CA SER A 33 7.50 4.29 3.61
C SER A 33 6.57 4.70 2.48
N MET A 34 5.36 5.19 2.79
CA MET A 34 4.35 5.61 1.80
C MET A 34 4.17 7.13 1.72
N LEU A 35 5.06 7.90 2.33
CA LEU A 35 5.09 9.37 2.17
C LEU A 35 5.33 9.77 0.71
N PRO A 36 4.72 10.82 0.22
CA PRO A 36 3.77 11.74 0.87
C PRO A 36 2.29 11.32 0.72
N PHE A 37 1.99 10.24 0.01
CA PHE A 37 0.61 9.85 -0.30
C PHE A 37 -0.16 9.31 0.90
N ILE A 38 0.51 8.55 1.76
CA ILE A 38 -0.09 7.97 2.97
C ILE A 38 0.84 8.29 4.15
N VAL A 39 0.31 8.97 5.15
CA VAL A 39 1.05 9.38 6.34
C VAL A 39 0.77 8.41 7.48
N GLY A 40 1.77 7.61 7.85
CA GLY A 40 1.64 6.67 8.97
C GLY A 40 1.37 7.35 10.29
N GLY A 41 0.52 6.76 11.11
CA GLY A 41 0.08 7.32 12.39
C GLY A 41 -1.00 8.41 12.26
N VAL A 42 -1.33 8.85 11.05
CA VAL A 42 -2.34 9.90 10.77
C VAL A 42 -3.44 9.38 9.86
N ASP A 43 -3.07 8.75 8.76
CA ASP A 43 -4.00 8.26 7.75
C ASP A 43 -4.39 6.79 8.00
N SER A 44 -5.54 6.40 7.47
CA SER A 44 -5.96 5.00 7.34
C SER A 44 -6.22 4.65 5.88
N VAL A 45 -6.24 3.37 5.56
CA VAL A 45 -6.53 2.90 4.20
C VAL A 45 -7.66 1.89 4.22
N VAL A 46 -8.49 1.91 3.18
CA VAL A 46 -9.51 0.90 2.94
C VAL A 46 -8.94 -0.11 1.94
N LEU A 47 -8.89 -1.35 2.37
CA LEU A 47 -8.43 -2.48 1.57
C LEU A 47 -9.62 -3.25 0.98
N GLU A 48 -9.46 -3.69 -0.24
CA GLU A 48 -10.34 -4.64 -0.92
C GLU A 48 -9.53 -5.89 -1.27
N GLY A 49 -10.14 -7.06 -1.08
CA GLY A 49 -9.48 -8.33 -1.38
C GLY A 49 -9.23 -8.49 -2.88
N VAL A 50 -8.09 -9.03 -3.20
CA VAL A 50 -7.85 -9.61 -4.50
C VAL A 50 -8.50 -10.99 -4.44
N ASP A 51 -9.52 -11.22 -5.23
CA ASP A 51 -10.48 -12.33 -5.19
C ASP A 51 -10.09 -13.59 -4.40
N GLY A 52 -10.81 -13.84 -3.32
CA GLY A 52 -10.49 -14.80 -2.29
C GLY A 52 -10.25 -16.21 -2.83
N GLY A 53 -9.04 -16.70 -2.63
CA GLY A 53 -8.63 -18.04 -3.01
C GLY A 53 -8.38 -18.24 -4.50
N SER A 54 -8.40 -17.16 -5.28
CA SER A 54 -8.13 -17.22 -6.71
C SER A 54 -6.64 -17.39 -7.00
N PRO A 55 -6.26 -18.10 -8.06
CA PRO A 55 -4.86 -18.29 -8.42
C PRO A 55 -4.17 -16.95 -8.74
N ALA A 56 -2.85 -16.88 -8.54
CA ALA A 56 -2.00 -15.69 -8.71
C ALA A 56 -2.28 -14.82 -9.96
N ARG A 57 -2.79 -15.42 -11.01
CA ARG A 57 -3.20 -14.73 -12.26
C ARG A 57 -4.36 -13.76 -12.08
N THR A 58 -5.22 -13.96 -11.08
CA THR A 58 -6.34 -13.04 -10.81
C THR A 58 -5.86 -11.76 -10.16
N VAL A 59 -4.87 -11.85 -9.27
CA VAL A 59 -4.21 -10.67 -8.67
C VAL A 59 -3.62 -9.78 -9.75
N LEU A 60 -2.96 -10.36 -10.76
CA LEU A 60 -2.41 -9.61 -11.88
C LEU A 60 -3.47 -8.88 -12.73
N ARG A 61 -4.71 -9.35 -12.72
CA ARG A 61 -5.81 -8.70 -13.43
C ARG A 61 -6.42 -7.55 -12.63
N THR A 62 -6.47 -7.68 -11.32
CA THR A 62 -7.14 -6.71 -10.44
C THR A 62 -6.23 -5.61 -9.91
N ALA A 63 -4.94 -5.90 -9.72
CA ALA A 63 -3.95 -4.92 -9.28
C ALA A 63 -3.06 -4.48 -10.46
N ASN A 64 -2.90 -3.18 -10.61
CA ASN A 64 -2.14 -2.56 -11.69
C ASN A 64 -0.92 -1.82 -11.17
N VAL A 65 0.02 -1.53 -12.07
CA VAL A 65 1.11 -0.59 -11.77
C VAL A 65 0.51 0.74 -11.30
N GLY A 66 1.00 1.26 -10.19
CA GLY A 66 0.47 2.43 -9.52
C GLY A 66 -0.48 2.14 -8.35
N ASP A 67 -0.95 0.92 -8.19
CA ASP A 67 -1.77 0.52 -7.04
C ASP A 67 -0.92 0.27 -5.80
N VAL A 68 -1.46 0.64 -4.63
CA VAL A 68 -0.90 0.27 -3.33
C VAL A 68 -1.53 -1.05 -2.90
N VAL A 69 -0.69 -2.00 -2.52
CA VAL A 69 -1.11 -3.35 -2.15
C VAL A 69 -0.58 -3.75 -0.78
N LEU A 70 -1.36 -4.59 -0.09
CA LEU A 70 -0.94 -5.30 1.10
C LEU A 70 -0.28 -6.61 0.67
N PHE A 71 0.97 -6.80 1.02
CA PHE A 71 1.73 -8.00 0.70
C PHE A 71 2.60 -8.44 1.88
N ARG A 72 3.17 -9.62 1.78
CA ARG A 72 4.08 -10.16 2.79
C ARG A 72 5.49 -10.26 2.23
N ALA A 73 6.45 -9.66 2.94
CA ALA A 73 7.88 -9.77 2.66
C ALA A 73 8.65 -9.91 3.97
N ASP A 74 9.65 -10.78 3.99
CA ASP A 74 10.50 -11.05 5.16
C ASP A 74 9.70 -11.32 6.44
N GLY A 75 8.60 -12.06 6.33
CA GLY A 75 7.72 -12.39 7.45
C GLY A 75 6.84 -11.24 7.96
N ARG A 76 6.85 -10.07 7.31
CA ARG A 76 6.07 -8.90 7.70
C ARG A 76 5.05 -8.51 6.66
N PHE A 77 3.92 -7.96 7.11
CA PHE A 77 2.92 -7.35 6.25
C PHE A 77 3.26 -5.90 5.97
N ILE A 78 3.27 -5.54 4.69
CA ILE A 78 3.72 -4.24 4.20
C ILE A 78 2.70 -3.68 3.21
N LEU A 79 2.51 -2.35 3.24
CA LEU A 79 1.74 -1.59 2.25
C LEU A 79 2.73 -0.80 1.39
N HIS A 80 2.91 -1.19 0.15
CA HIS A 80 3.73 -0.48 -0.83
C HIS A 80 3.06 -0.43 -2.20
N ARG A 81 3.63 0.33 -3.14
CA ARG A 81 3.10 0.54 -4.48
C ARG A 81 3.73 -0.39 -5.50
N ILE A 82 2.91 -0.97 -6.37
CA ILE A 82 3.40 -1.71 -7.54
C ILE A 82 4.00 -0.72 -8.54
N ILE A 83 5.28 -0.89 -8.85
CA ILE A 83 6.01 -0.05 -9.80
C ILE A 83 6.29 -0.76 -11.13
N TYR A 84 6.28 -2.06 -11.14
CA TYR A 84 6.41 -2.91 -12.31
C TYR A 84 5.71 -4.24 -12.07
N LYS A 85 5.17 -4.85 -13.12
CA LYS A 85 4.66 -6.22 -13.07
C LYS A 85 5.02 -7.00 -14.33
N ASP A 86 5.41 -8.25 -14.12
CA ASP A 86 5.66 -9.25 -15.16
C ASP A 86 4.50 -10.25 -15.14
N ASN A 87 3.64 -10.16 -16.15
CA ASN A 87 2.46 -11.01 -16.24
C ASN A 87 2.79 -12.48 -16.53
N ASP A 88 3.90 -12.73 -17.22
CA ASP A 88 4.30 -14.08 -17.61
C ASP A 88 4.87 -14.87 -16.43
N LYS A 89 5.62 -14.17 -15.57
CA LYS A 89 6.25 -14.75 -14.38
C LYS A 89 5.40 -14.63 -13.12
N ALA A 90 4.26 -13.94 -13.17
CA ALA A 90 3.42 -13.61 -12.02
C ALA A 90 4.21 -12.92 -10.89
N LEU A 91 5.09 -11.99 -11.27
CA LEU A 91 5.95 -11.23 -10.36
C LEU A 91 5.62 -9.74 -10.41
N CYS A 92 5.72 -9.09 -9.26
CA CYS A 92 5.60 -7.65 -9.12
C CYS A 92 6.87 -7.07 -8.45
N GLU A 93 7.37 -5.95 -8.97
CA GLU A 93 8.27 -5.08 -8.20
C GLU A 93 7.43 -4.06 -7.45
N ILE A 94 7.67 -3.96 -6.16
CA ILE A 94 6.91 -3.14 -5.22
C ILE A 94 7.86 -2.20 -4.49
N GLN A 95 7.46 -0.94 -4.32
CA GLN A 95 8.28 0.07 -3.65
C GLN A 95 7.41 1.01 -2.84
N GLY A 96 7.90 1.41 -1.65
CA GLY A 96 7.31 2.49 -0.89
C GLY A 96 7.51 3.84 -1.58
N ASP A 97 6.49 4.69 -1.58
CA ASP A 97 6.55 6.02 -2.20
C ASP A 97 7.65 6.90 -1.58
N GLY A 98 7.92 6.70 -0.29
CA GLY A 98 8.97 7.39 0.47
C GLY A 98 10.35 6.72 0.38
N ILE A 99 10.48 5.64 -0.36
CA ILE A 99 11.73 4.88 -0.51
C ILE A 99 12.29 5.11 -1.90
N LEU A 100 13.53 5.61 -1.98
CA LEU A 100 14.12 6.02 -3.26
C LEU A 100 14.85 4.91 -4.01
N ARG A 101 15.35 3.90 -3.33
CA ARG A 101 16.23 2.88 -3.92
C ARG A 101 15.79 1.45 -3.70
N ALA A 102 15.41 1.11 -2.48
CA ALA A 102 15.02 -0.26 -2.16
C ALA A 102 13.70 -0.64 -2.84
N LYS A 103 13.65 -1.83 -3.42
CA LYS A 103 12.48 -2.42 -4.05
C LYS A 103 12.30 -3.82 -3.50
N ASP A 104 11.06 -4.23 -3.35
CA ASP A 104 10.70 -5.59 -2.98
C ASP A 104 10.24 -6.34 -4.24
N LEU A 105 10.67 -7.57 -4.38
CA LEU A 105 10.15 -8.48 -5.38
C LEU A 105 9.12 -9.39 -4.71
N CYS A 106 7.93 -9.47 -5.27
CA CYS A 106 6.81 -10.18 -4.67
C CYS A 106 6.11 -11.08 -5.68
N ASP A 107 5.89 -12.32 -5.31
CA ASP A 107 5.01 -13.21 -6.04
C ASP A 107 3.56 -12.76 -5.88
N CYS A 108 2.75 -12.95 -6.91
CA CYS A 108 1.35 -12.49 -6.88
C CYS A 108 0.51 -13.17 -5.81
N ASP A 109 0.84 -14.39 -5.40
CA ASP A 109 0.16 -15.11 -4.32
C ASP A 109 0.46 -14.54 -2.92
N GLN A 110 1.48 -13.69 -2.80
CA GLN A 110 1.82 -12.97 -1.58
C GLN A 110 1.11 -11.60 -1.45
N ILE A 111 0.30 -11.22 -2.45
CA ILE A 111 -0.52 -10.00 -2.43
C ILE A 111 -1.92 -10.38 -1.93
N TYR A 112 -2.37 -9.74 -0.86
CA TYR A 112 -3.63 -10.07 -0.19
C TYR A 112 -4.75 -9.08 -0.45
N GLY A 113 -4.43 -7.82 -0.73
CA GLY A 113 -5.41 -6.79 -0.96
C GLY A 113 -4.85 -5.54 -1.63
N ARG A 114 -5.75 -4.75 -2.17
CA ARG A 114 -5.48 -3.46 -2.82
C ARG A 114 -6.12 -2.32 -2.04
N VAL A 115 -5.43 -1.21 -1.92
CA VAL A 115 -6.02 0.03 -1.37
C VAL A 115 -6.96 0.63 -2.40
N THR A 116 -8.19 0.90 -2.01
CA THR A 116 -9.20 1.59 -2.83
C THR A 116 -9.44 3.02 -2.39
N THR A 117 -9.23 3.31 -1.12
CA THR A 117 -9.45 4.62 -0.53
C THR A 117 -8.39 4.92 0.52
N VAL A 118 -7.88 6.13 0.50
CA VAL A 118 -7.05 6.66 1.59
C VAL A 118 -7.92 7.59 2.43
N LEU A 119 -8.01 7.32 3.73
CA LEU A 119 -8.71 8.16 4.69
C LEU A 119 -7.71 9.14 5.31
N LYS A 120 -7.68 10.36 4.80
CA LYS A 120 -6.82 11.42 5.31
C LYS A 120 -7.23 11.84 6.71
N GLY A 121 -6.26 11.88 7.63
CA GLY A 121 -6.53 12.11 9.04
C GLY A 121 -7.45 11.04 9.67
N GLY A 122 -7.55 9.87 9.05
CA GLY A 122 -8.44 8.78 9.45
C GLY A 122 -9.90 8.95 9.08
N VAL A 123 -10.30 10.07 8.45
CA VAL A 123 -11.72 10.42 8.23
C VAL A 123 -12.05 10.87 6.81
N THR A 124 -11.21 11.67 6.15
CA THR A 124 -11.51 12.25 4.84
C THR A 124 -11.16 11.30 3.71
N PRO A 125 -12.15 10.77 2.95
CA PRO A 125 -11.89 9.79 1.91
C PRO A 125 -11.27 10.41 0.67
N VAL A 126 -10.23 9.78 0.16
CA VAL A 126 -9.60 10.06 -1.14
C VAL A 126 -9.66 8.80 -1.98
N ASP A 127 -10.39 8.84 -3.07
CA ASP A 127 -10.48 7.75 -4.03
C ASP A 127 -9.18 7.63 -4.82
N VAL A 128 -8.50 6.50 -4.67
CA VAL A 128 -7.23 6.24 -5.37
C VAL A 128 -7.41 5.98 -6.87
N ASP A 129 -8.62 5.66 -7.31
CA ASP A 129 -8.94 5.43 -8.72
C ASP A 129 -9.37 6.72 -9.45
N SER A 130 -9.53 7.82 -8.73
CA SER A 130 -9.84 9.12 -9.33
C SER A 130 -8.75 9.57 -10.31
N PRO A 131 -9.12 10.19 -11.45
CA PRO A 131 -8.14 10.65 -12.45
C PRO A 131 -7.11 11.63 -11.88
N SER A 132 -7.50 12.48 -10.93
CA SER A 132 -6.61 13.43 -10.28
C SER A 132 -5.56 12.74 -9.40
N TYR A 133 -5.97 11.71 -8.66
CA TYR A 133 -5.04 10.91 -7.84
C TYR A 133 -4.07 10.12 -8.72
N ARG A 134 -4.58 9.44 -9.75
CA ARG A 134 -3.78 8.67 -10.70
C ARG A 134 -2.75 9.52 -11.42
N ARG A 135 -3.08 10.77 -11.79
CA ARG A 135 -2.14 11.72 -12.39
C ARG A 135 -1.01 12.09 -11.43
N LYS A 136 -1.33 12.35 -10.16
CA LYS A 136 -0.32 12.64 -9.12
C LYS A 136 0.62 11.46 -8.91
N VAL A 137 0.08 10.24 -8.86
CA VAL A 137 0.88 9.00 -8.74
C VAL A 137 1.79 8.82 -9.95
N TRP A 138 1.26 8.98 -11.15
CA TRP A 138 2.05 8.88 -12.38
C TRP A 138 3.23 9.88 -12.38
N LEU A 139 2.95 11.13 -12.01
CA LEU A 139 3.97 12.17 -11.92
C LEU A 139 5.04 11.80 -10.88
N TRP A 140 4.62 11.31 -9.72
CA TRP A 140 5.51 10.86 -8.66
C TRP A 140 6.42 9.72 -9.09
N MET A 141 5.88 8.73 -9.76
CA MET A 141 6.64 7.56 -10.23
C MET A 141 7.64 7.92 -11.34
N ASN A 142 7.36 8.93 -12.16
CA ASN A 142 8.19 9.30 -13.32
C ASN A 142 9.16 10.46 -13.07
N THR A 143 9.15 11.07 -11.89
CA THR A 143 9.99 12.27 -11.57
C THR A 143 10.89 12.04 -10.37
N VAL A 144 11.97 11.31 -10.54
CA VAL A 144 12.90 10.94 -9.45
C VAL A 144 13.49 12.15 -8.73
N LEU A 145 13.87 13.21 -9.47
CA LEU A 145 14.43 14.44 -8.89
C LEU A 145 13.42 15.16 -7.99
N ILE A 146 12.18 15.28 -8.46
CA ILE A 146 11.09 15.91 -7.69
C ILE A 146 10.81 15.10 -6.43
N ARG A 147 10.77 13.77 -6.53
CA ARG A 147 10.63 12.87 -5.37
C ARG A 147 11.70 13.12 -4.32
N ARG A 148 12.97 13.21 -4.73
CA ARG A 148 14.09 13.44 -3.81
C ARG A 148 13.97 14.77 -3.07
N ILE A 149 13.63 15.85 -3.79
CA ILE A 149 13.48 17.18 -3.23
C ILE A 149 12.28 17.22 -2.28
N LEU A 150 11.12 16.74 -2.72
CA LEU A 150 9.89 16.75 -1.91
C LEU A 150 10.00 15.89 -0.65
N LEU A 151 10.62 14.71 -0.73
CA LEU A 151 10.87 13.86 0.43
C LEU A 151 11.86 14.50 1.40
N TRP A 152 12.90 15.19 0.88
CA TRP A 152 13.84 15.90 1.72
C TRP A 152 13.15 17.06 2.47
N VAL A 153 12.33 17.86 1.76
CA VAL A 153 11.54 18.95 2.36
C VAL A 153 10.57 18.40 3.41
N TRP A 154 9.83 17.35 3.06
CA TRP A 154 8.88 16.72 3.97
C TRP A 154 9.56 16.25 5.26
N LYS A 155 10.64 15.48 5.13
CA LYS A 155 11.41 14.99 6.28
C LYS A 155 12.04 16.11 7.11
N ARG A 156 12.45 17.19 6.47
CA ARG A 156 13.10 18.34 7.14
C ARG A 156 12.12 19.16 7.97
N PHE A 157 10.89 19.34 7.50
CA PHE A 157 9.93 20.29 8.08
C PHE A 157 8.80 19.63 8.86
N PHE A 158 8.38 18.43 8.49
CA PHE A 158 7.21 17.75 9.07
C PHE A 158 7.58 16.61 10.03
N MET A 159 8.81 16.12 10.01
CA MET A 159 9.26 15.03 10.89
C MET A 159 10.17 15.48 12.03
N LYS A 160 10.36 16.76 12.20
CA LYS A 160 10.98 17.36 13.39
C LYS A 160 9.90 17.75 14.40
N ALA A 161 9.24 16.78 14.93
CA ALA A 161 8.46 16.94 16.14
C ALA A 161 8.79 15.79 17.09
#